data_67a6df07a9ec054242fc9e035a6c69ca
#
_entry.id   67a6df07a9ec054242fc9e035a6c69ca
#
_cell.length_a   1.000
_cell.length_b   1.000
_cell.length_c   1.000
_cell.angle_alpha   90.00
_cell.angle_beta   90.00
_cell.angle_gamma   90.00
#
_symmetry.space_group_name_H-M   'P 1'
#
loop_
_entity.id
_entity.type
_entity.pdbx_description
1 polymer ?
#
loop_
_entity_poly.entity_id
_entity_poly.type
_entity_poly.pdbx_seq_one_letter_code
_entity_poly.pdbx_strand_id
1 'polypeptide(L)'
;MLDEQLATPVARIYKKVTPDLVEKSITNFTHNIEDLSIAINNILQGKINNGISDLLRFTINSSLGVLGFFDIASNLGFEKHDEDFGQTLATWGIGTGPYIVLPGLGPSNLRDTLSMLPDALLTPLYVIDHDRTSYSLTAIDIVETRARYLGLESVVIGDDYLFYRDAYLQSREFDILDGEVSEEFDEFDDFD
;
A
#
# COMPACT_ATOMS: atom_id res chain seq x y z
N MET A 1 15.12 1.11 16.11
CA MET A 1 15.22 0.18 17.27
C MET A 1 14.24 -0.99 17.19
N LEU A 2 12.89 -0.80 17.22
CA LEU A 2 11.96 -1.95 17.11
C LEU A 2 12.04 -2.64 15.74
N ASP A 3 12.14 -1.89 14.67
CA ASP A 3 12.29 -2.42 13.32
C ASP A 3 13.59 -3.21 13.14
N GLU A 4 14.72 -2.68 13.54
CA GLU A 4 16.02 -3.34 13.42
C GLU A 4 16.15 -4.58 14.32
N GLN A 5 15.50 -4.59 15.48
CA GLN A 5 15.63 -5.65 16.46
C GLN A 5 14.61 -6.78 16.29
N LEU A 6 13.44 -6.50 15.72
CA LEU A 6 12.34 -7.46 15.56
C LEU A 6 11.91 -7.62 14.08
N ALA A 7 11.46 -6.58 13.44
CA ALA A 7 10.87 -6.71 12.10
C ALA A 7 11.91 -7.13 11.04
N THR A 8 13.07 -6.49 11.02
CA THR A 8 14.14 -6.80 10.07
C THR A 8 14.67 -8.24 10.19
N PRO A 9 15.00 -8.78 11.39
CA PRO A 9 15.40 -10.18 11.51
C PRO A 9 14.33 -11.17 11.08
N VAL A 10 13.07 -10.93 11.45
CA VAL A 10 11.94 -11.78 11.06
C VAL A 10 11.74 -11.76 9.54
N ALA A 11 11.75 -10.58 8.92
CA ALA A 11 11.64 -10.43 7.48
C ALA A 11 12.79 -11.13 6.72
N ARG A 12 14.02 -11.08 7.24
CA ARG A 12 15.16 -11.80 6.65
C ARG A 12 15.01 -13.32 6.75
N ILE A 13 14.51 -13.82 7.88
CA ILE A 13 14.21 -15.25 8.04
C ILE A 13 13.11 -15.66 7.07
N TYR A 14 12.01 -14.90 7.01
CA TYR A 14 10.92 -15.12 6.08
C TYR A 14 11.43 -15.23 4.62
N LYS A 15 12.18 -14.23 4.15
CA LYS A 15 12.77 -14.21 2.81
C LYS A 15 13.71 -15.38 2.52
N LYS A 16 14.38 -15.90 3.54
CA LYS A 16 15.32 -17.04 3.41
C LYS A 16 14.62 -18.39 3.35
N VAL A 17 13.50 -18.55 4.04
CA VAL A 17 12.83 -19.85 4.19
C VAL A 17 11.59 -19.99 3.33
N THR A 18 11.02 -18.89 2.84
CA THR A 18 9.81 -18.88 2.02
C THR A 18 10.19 -18.98 0.54
N PRO A 19 9.74 -20.00 -0.20
CA PRO A 19 9.93 -20.07 -1.63
C PRO A 19 9.21 -18.90 -2.35
N ASP A 20 9.79 -18.40 -3.45
CA ASP A 20 9.24 -17.27 -4.23
C ASP A 20 7.77 -17.46 -4.63
N LEU A 21 7.37 -18.70 -4.96
CA LEU A 21 5.97 -18.99 -5.29
C LEU A 21 5.03 -18.79 -4.10
N VAL A 22 5.46 -19.14 -2.90
CA VAL A 22 4.68 -18.97 -1.66
C VAL A 22 4.62 -17.49 -1.29
N GLU A 23 5.74 -16.78 -1.37
CA GLU A 23 5.83 -15.33 -1.17
C GLU A 23 4.84 -14.63 -2.12
N LYS A 24 4.92 -14.90 -3.42
CA LYS A 24 4.01 -14.34 -4.43
C LYS A 24 2.53 -14.66 -4.14
N SER A 25 2.24 -15.88 -3.69
CA SER A 25 0.86 -16.26 -3.36
C SER A 25 0.32 -15.51 -2.14
N ILE A 26 1.15 -15.28 -1.13
CA ILE A 26 0.78 -14.48 0.04
C ILE A 26 0.54 -13.02 -0.37
N THR A 27 1.44 -12.43 -1.15
CA THR A 27 1.27 -11.07 -1.69
C THR A 27 -0.02 -10.95 -2.51
N ASN A 28 -0.31 -11.90 -3.40
CA ASN A 28 -1.55 -11.89 -4.19
C ASN A 28 -2.79 -11.95 -3.30
N PHE A 29 -2.75 -12.77 -2.24
CA PHE A 29 -3.86 -12.92 -1.30
C PHE A 29 -4.10 -11.60 -0.52
N THR A 30 -3.07 -10.95 0.01
CA THR A 30 -3.20 -9.66 0.71
C THR A 30 -3.71 -8.58 -0.24
N HIS A 31 -3.14 -8.47 -1.44
CA HIS A 31 -3.59 -7.54 -2.47
C HIS A 31 -5.05 -7.77 -2.89
N ASN A 32 -5.50 -9.04 -2.98
CA ASN A 32 -6.90 -9.33 -3.29
C ASN A 32 -7.85 -8.84 -2.20
N ILE A 33 -7.45 -8.91 -0.93
CA ILE A 33 -8.24 -8.37 0.18
C ILE A 33 -8.30 -6.83 0.09
N GLU A 34 -7.20 -6.19 -0.26
CA GLU A 34 -7.09 -4.74 -0.45
C GLU A 34 -7.93 -4.24 -1.63
N ASP A 35 -8.07 -5.02 -2.72
CA ASP A 35 -8.82 -4.64 -3.92
C ASP A 35 -10.25 -4.15 -3.57
N LEU A 36 -10.85 -4.64 -2.48
CA LEU A 36 -12.17 -4.15 -2.05
C LEU A 36 -12.12 -2.74 -1.47
N SER A 37 -11.13 -2.43 -0.63
CA SER A 37 -10.92 -1.08 -0.09
C SER A 37 -10.53 -0.11 -1.21
N ILE A 38 -9.65 -0.53 -2.10
CA ILE A 38 -9.22 0.22 -3.29
C ILE A 38 -10.43 0.57 -4.16
N ALA A 39 -11.29 -0.40 -4.45
CA ALA A 39 -12.50 -0.18 -5.23
C ALA A 39 -13.43 0.87 -4.60
N ILE A 40 -13.61 0.82 -3.27
CA ILE A 40 -14.43 1.80 -2.55
C ILE A 40 -13.80 3.19 -2.65
N ASN A 41 -12.49 3.31 -2.44
CA ASN A 41 -11.78 4.59 -2.53
C ASN A 41 -11.83 5.18 -3.95
N ASN A 42 -11.64 4.37 -4.99
CA ASN A 42 -11.84 4.77 -6.38
C ASN A 42 -13.25 5.35 -6.62
N ILE A 43 -14.29 4.68 -6.13
CA ILE A 43 -15.66 5.16 -6.25
C ILE A 43 -15.88 6.47 -5.49
N LEU A 44 -15.33 6.60 -4.28
CA LEU A 44 -15.42 7.82 -3.45
C LEU A 44 -14.69 9.02 -4.09
N GLN A 45 -13.65 8.76 -4.88
CA GLN A 45 -12.92 9.76 -5.68
C GLN A 45 -13.60 10.09 -7.01
N GLY A 46 -14.66 9.37 -7.38
CA GLY A 46 -15.37 9.53 -8.67
C GLY A 46 -14.77 8.73 -9.82
N LYS A 47 -13.74 7.92 -9.58
CA LYS A 47 -13.07 7.02 -10.54
C LYS A 47 -13.88 5.71 -10.69
N ILE A 48 -15.14 5.82 -11.13
CA ILE A 48 -16.11 4.70 -11.13
C ILE A 48 -15.62 3.50 -11.94
N ASN A 49 -14.98 3.74 -13.11
CA ASN A 49 -14.47 2.65 -13.95
C ASN A 49 -13.37 1.84 -13.25
N ASN A 50 -12.45 2.53 -12.58
CA ASN A 50 -11.39 1.90 -11.81
C ASN A 50 -11.98 1.08 -10.65
N GLY A 51 -12.92 1.67 -9.90
CA GLY A 51 -13.59 0.96 -8.81
C GLY A 51 -14.35 -0.29 -9.26
N ILE A 52 -15.02 -0.25 -10.42
CA ILE A 52 -15.65 -1.45 -11.00
C ILE A 52 -14.58 -2.47 -11.41
N SER A 53 -13.47 -2.03 -12.01
CA SER A 53 -12.35 -2.90 -12.37
C SER A 53 -11.81 -3.64 -11.15
N ASP A 54 -11.58 -2.94 -10.04
CA ASP A 54 -11.05 -3.52 -8.81
C ASP A 54 -12.03 -4.48 -8.13
N LEU A 55 -13.34 -4.19 -8.17
CA LEU A 55 -14.38 -5.14 -7.73
C LEU A 55 -14.39 -6.42 -8.57
N LEU A 56 -14.19 -6.29 -9.88
CA LEU A 56 -14.08 -7.47 -10.77
C LEU A 56 -12.79 -8.24 -10.47
N ARG A 57 -11.66 -7.56 -10.22
CA ARG A 57 -10.41 -8.19 -9.79
C ARG A 57 -10.63 -9.01 -8.52
N PHE A 58 -11.17 -8.38 -7.48
CA PHE A 58 -11.52 -9.08 -6.23
C PHE A 58 -12.37 -10.32 -6.48
N THR A 59 -13.43 -10.20 -7.29
CA THR A 59 -14.36 -11.30 -7.58
C THR A 59 -13.68 -12.43 -8.34
N ILE A 60 -12.90 -12.12 -9.39
CA ILE A 60 -12.19 -13.09 -10.22
C ILE A 60 -11.12 -13.81 -9.39
N ASN A 61 -10.28 -13.05 -8.68
CA ASN A 61 -9.19 -13.63 -7.91
C ASN A 61 -9.71 -14.42 -6.70
N SER A 62 -10.79 -13.99 -6.06
CA SER A 62 -11.40 -14.75 -4.96
C SER A 62 -12.05 -16.05 -5.43
N SER A 63 -12.66 -16.08 -6.63
CA SER A 63 -13.35 -17.27 -7.15
C SER A 63 -12.43 -18.20 -7.97
N LEU A 64 -11.80 -17.68 -9.02
CA LEU A 64 -10.94 -18.47 -9.92
C LEU A 64 -9.49 -18.53 -9.41
N GLY A 65 -9.02 -17.50 -8.69
CA GLY A 65 -7.69 -17.42 -8.12
C GLY A 65 -7.53 -18.09 -6.75
N VAL A 66 -8.49 -18.93 -6.34
CA VAL A 66 -8.46 -19.66 -5.05
C VAL A 66 -8.27 -18.68 -3.88
N LEU A 67 -9.31 -17.87 -3.60
CA LEU A 67 -9.30 -16.83 -2.57
C LEU A 67 -8.22 -15.73 -2.76
N GLY A 68 -7.70 -15.55 -3.98
CA GLY A 68 -6.70 -14.55 -4.28
C GLY A 68 -5.25 -15.05 -4.26
N PHE A 69 -4.98 -16.32 -3.96
CA PHE A 69 -3.62 -16.86 -4.04
C PHE A 69 -3.02 -16.78 -5.46
N PHE A 70 -3.86 -16.76 -6.48
CA PHE A 70 -3.47 -16.59 -7.88
C PHE A 70 -4.13 -15.33 -8.44
N ASP A 71 -3.32 -14.43 -8.99
CA ASP A 71 -3.81 -13.23 -9.68
C ASP A 71 -4.21 -13.56 -11.12
N ILE A 72 -5.44 -14.04 -11.28
CA ILE A 72 -6.03 -14.35 -12.58
C ILE A 72 -6.49 -13.09 -13.28
N ALA A 73 -6.95 -12.09 -12.53
CA ALA A 73 -7.48 -10.85 -13.06
C ALA A 73 -6.44 -10.07 -13.88
N SER A 74 -5.18 -9.97 -13.42
CA SER A 74 -4.09 -9.35 -14.19
C SER A 74 -3.83 -10.09 -15.50
N ASN A 75 -3.92 -11.42 -15.52
CA ASN A 75 -3.78 -12.21 -16.75
C ASN A 75 -4.94 -11.97 -17.75
N LEU A 76 -6.08 -11.50 -17.28
CA LEU A 76 -7.24 -11.12 -18.10
C LEU A 76 -7.20 -9.66 -18.54
N GLY A 77 -6.17 -8.90 -18.14
CA GLY A 77 -5.97 -7.50 -18.54
C GLY A 77 -6.62 -6.47 -17.62
N PHE A 78 -7.04 -6.87 -16.40
CA PHE A 78 -7.49 -5.93 -15.39
C PHE A 78 -6.27 -5.34 -14.67
N GLU A 79 -6.06 -4.04 -14.80
CA GLU A 79 -5.01 -3.31 -14.09
C GLU A 79 -5.31 -3.24 -12.60
N LYS A 80 -4.26 -3.32 -11.77
CA LYS A 80 -4.37 -3.10 -10.33
C LYS A 80 -4.15 -1.61 -10.05
N HIS A 81 -5.07 -1.02 -9.32
CA HIS A 81 -4.92 0.33 -8.79
C HIS A 81 -4.43 0.27 -7.34
N ASP A 82 -3.96 1.39 -6.83
CA ASP A 82 -3.51 1.54 -5.45
C ASP A 82 -4.10 2.82 -4.86
N GLU A 83 -5.19 2.67 -4.11
CA GLU A 83 -5.98 3.76 -3.58
C GLU A 83 -6.30 3.55 -2.11
N ASP A 84 -6.21 4.63 -1.34
CA ASP A 84 -6.54 4.65 0.07
C ASP A 84 -7.42 5.86 0.45
N PHE A 85 -7.88 5.89 1.68
CA PHE A 85 -8.75 6.96 2.15
C PHE A 85 -8.02 8.30 2.30
N GLY A 86 -6.70 8.31 2.47
CA GLY A 86 -5.89 9.54 2.45
C GLY A 86 -5.86 10.19 1.08
N GLN A 87 -5.76 9.40 -0.01
CA GLN A 87 -5.91 9.89 -1.38
C GLN A 87 -7.33 10.38 -1.64
N THR A 88 -8.34 9.68 -1.13
CA THR A 88 -9.75 10.12 -1.19
C THR A 88 -9.94 11.46 -0.50
N LEU A 89 -9.39 11.66 0.69
CA LEU A 89 -9.42 12.95 1.39
C LEU A 89 -8.68 14.05 0.63
N ALA A 90 -7.56 13.74 -0.05
CA ALA A 90 -6.84 14.67 -0.90
C ALA A 90 -7.71 15.14 -2.08
N THR A 91 -8.36 14.20 -2.77
CA THR A 91 -9.29 14.49 -3.88
C THR A 91 -10.46 15.37 -3.41
N TRP A 92 -10.90 15.24 -2.16
CA TRP A 92 -11.92 16.10 -1.56
C TRP A 92 -11.36 17.46 -1.09
N GLY A 93 -10.07 17.74 -1.32
CA GLY A 93 -9.42 19.02 -1.03
C GLY A 93 -8.87 19.14 0.39
N ILE A 94 -8.74 18.03 1.13
CA ILE A 94 -8.12 18.03 2.46
C ILE A 94 -6.60 18.01 2.31
N GLY A 95 -5.94 19.09 2.77
CA GLY A 95 -4.49 19.22 2.69
C GLY A 95 -3.74 18.17 3.50
N THR A 96 -2.50 17.90 3.10
CA THR A 96 -1.59 16.92 3.72
C THR A 96 -1.39 17.13 5.22
N GLY A 97 -1.32 18.40 5.67
CA GLY A 97 -0.98 18.76 7.04
C GLY A 97 0.51 18.52 7.37
N PRO A 98 0.91 18.56 8.65
CA PRO A 98 2.29 18.35 9.05
C PRO A 98 2.73 16.90 8.80
N TYR A 99 4.01 16.76 8.41
CA TYR A 99 4.68 15.46 8.37
C TYR A 99 4.84 14.88 9.78
N ILE A 100 4.59 13.60 9.93
CA ILE A 100 4.63 12.88 11.21
C ILE A 100 5.37 11.56 10.99
N VAL A 101 6.20 11.16 11.97
CA VAL A 101 6.77 9.81 11.99
C VAL A 101 6.06 8.99 13.05
N LEU A 102 5.33 7.96 12.62
CA LEU A 102 4.58 7.09 13.52
C LEU A 102 5.48 5.97 14.05
N PRO A 103 5.56 5.78 15.37
CA PRO A 103 6.34 4.68 15.94
C PRO A 103 5.86 3.32 15.41
N GLY A 104 6.77 2.58 14.76
CA GLY A 104 6.47 1.27 14.19
C GLY A 104 5.78 1.26 12.83
N LEU A 105 5.16 2.36 12.40
CA LEU A 105 4.49 2.49 11.09
C LEU A 105 5.30 3.32 10.08
N GLY A 106 6.25 4.15 10.58
CA GLY A 106 7.13 4.91 9.70
C GLY A 106 6.63 6.30 9.32
N PRO A 107 7.07 6.83 8.15
CA PRO A 107 6.67 8.12 7.62
C PRO A 107 5.16 8.21 7.40
N SER A 108 4.58 9.36 7.73
CA SER A 108 3.17 9.69 7.51
C SER A 108 2.97 11.21 7.50
N ASN A 109 1.74 11.64 7.30
CA ASN A 109 1.30 13.02 7.53
C ASN A 109 -0.01 13.01 8.33
N LEU A 110 -0.49 14.19 8.73
CA LEU A 110 -1.69 14.27 9.57
C LEU A 110 -2.93 13.70 8.86
N ARG A 111 -3.15 14.01 7.58
CA ARG A 111 -4.27 13.51 6.81
C ARG A 111 -4.24 11.98 6.72
N ASP A 112 -3.10 11.43 6.29
CA ASP A 112 -2.94 10.00 6.07
C ASP A 112 -2.97 9.22 7.41
N THR A 113 -2.46 9.81 8.49
CA THR A 113 -2.59 9.23 9.84
C THR A 113 -4.07 9.13 10.28
N LEU A 114 -4.88 10.14 9.97
CA LEU A 114 -6.32 10.13 10.30
C LEU A 114 -7.10 9.19 9.38
N SER A 115 -6.65 8.95 8.15
CA SER A 115 -7.27 8.03 7.20
C SER A 115 -7.04 6.55 7.52
N MET A 116 -6.02 6.22 8.32
CA MET A 116 -5.72 4.83 8.69
C MET A 116 -6.91 4.10 9.34
N LEU A 117 -7.73 4.83 10.12
CA LEU A 117 -8.91 4.22 10.75
C LEU A 117 -10.01 3.88 9.75
N PRO A 118 -10.47 4.81 8.87
CA PRO A 118 -11.36 4.46 7.77
C PRO A 118 -10.82 3.34 6.88
N ASP A 119 -9.55 3.36 6.50
CA ASP A 119 -8.94 2.30 5.69
C ASP A 119 -9.03 0.93 6.37
N ALA A 120 -8.71 0.87 7.66
CA ALA A 120 -8.85 -0.35 8.44
C ALA A 120 -10.30 -0.86 8.48
N LEU A 121 -11.29 0.03 8.58
CA LEU A 121 -12.71 -0.33 8.57
C LEU A 121 -13.22 -0.79 7.20
N LEU A 122 -12.63 -0.28 6.12
CA LEU A 122 -12.96 -0.67 4.75
C LEU A 122 -12.31 -2.02 4.35
N THR A 123 -11.28 -2.43 5.06
CA THR A 123 -10.61 -3.70 4.79
C THR A 123 -11.44 -4.88 5.34
N PRO A 124 -11.74 -5.92 4.54
CA PRO A 124 -12.54 -7.06 4.96
C PRO A 124 -12.01 -7.78 6.20
N LEU A 125 -10.72 -7.67 6.49
CA LEU A 125 -10.07 -8.27 7.66
C LEU A 125 -10.69 -7.77 8.98
N TYR A 126 -11.20 -6.55 9.02
CA TYR A 126 -11.88 -6.01 10.19
C TYR A 126 -13.26 -6.66 10.46
N VAL A 127 -13.90 -7.17 9.39
CA VAL A 127 -15.23 -7.82 9.48
C VAL A 127 -15.11 -9.29 9.91
N ILE A 128 -13.90 -9.86 9.83
CA ILE A 128 -13.66 -11.24 10.26
C ILE A 128 -13.65 -11.28 11.79
N ASP A 129 -14.75 -11.76 12.36
CA ASP A 129 -15.05 -11.84 13.82
C ASP A 129 -14.18 -12.90 14.54
N HIS A 130 -12.93 -13.08 14.11
CA HIS A 130 -11.96 -14.01 14.70
C HIS A 130 -10.64 -13.29 14.94
N ASP A 131 -10.49 -12.67 16.10
CA ASP A 131 -9.28 -11.93 16.52
C ASP A 131 -7.97 -12.64 16.14
N ARG A 132 -7.90 -13.96 16.35
CA ARG A 132 -6.67 -14.72 16.06
C ARG A 132 -6.34 -14.74 14.55
N THR A 133 -7.34 -14.88 13.68
CA THR A 133 -7.13 -14.91 12.22
C THR A 133 -6.73 -13.53 11.72
N SER A 134 -7.44 -12.49 12.14
CA SER A 134 -7.14 -11.11 11.76
C SER A 134 -5.73 -10.70 12.19
N TYR A 135 -5.36 -10.94 13.45
CA TYR A 135 -3.99 -10.65 13.93
C TYR A 135 -2.91 -11.44 13.18
N SER A 136 -3.19 -12.70 12.80
CA SER A 136 -2.21 -13.51 12.06
C SER A 136 -2.01 -12.97 10.64
N LEU A 137 -3.07 -12.58 9.95
CA LEU A 137 -2.99 -12.01 8.59
C LEU A 137 -2.28 -10.65 8.62
N THR A 138 -2.62 -9.78 9.56
CA THR A 138 -1.91 -8.50 9.75
C THR A 138 -0.42 -8.70 10.04
N ALA A 139 -0.07 -9.68 10.88
CA ALA A 139 1.33 -9.98 11.17
C ALA A 139 2.09 -10.50 9.92
N ILE A 140 1.45 -11.32 9.10
CA ILE A 140 2.01 -11.81 7.84
C ILE A 140 2.22 -10.63 6.89
N ASP A 141 1.24 -9.76 6.74
CA ASP A 141 1.30 -8.59 5.87
C ASP A 141 2.44 -7.63 6.28
N ILE A 142 2.60 -7.34 7.58
CA ILE A 142 3.71 -6.53 8.10
C ILE A 142 5.06 -7.18 7.77
N VAL A 143 5.21 -8.49 7.95
CA VAL A 143 6.46 -9.21 7.67
C VAL A 143 6.76 -9.22 6.17
N GLU A 144 5.77 -9.45 5.34
CA GLU A 144 5.87 -9.46 3.88
C GLU A 144 6.25 -8.08 3.36
N THR A 145 5.53 -7.04 3.79
CA THR A 145 5.82 -5.65 3.44
C THR A 145 7.25 -5.28 3.83
N ARG A 146 7.68 -5.60 5.07
CA ARG A 146 9.06 -5.35 5.49
C ARG A 146 10.08 -6.14 4.67
N ALA A 147 9.75 -7.36 4.26
CA ALA A 147 10.62 -8.19 3.42
C ALA A 147 10.82 -7.59 2.01
N ARG A 148 9.80 -6.98 1.43
CA ARG A 148 9.89 -6.24 0.15
C ARG A 148 10.86 -5.06 0.24
N TYR A 149 10.86 -4.34 1.34
CA TYR A 149 11.70 -3.15 1.54
C TYR A 149 13.11 -3.46 2.08
N LEU A 150 13.48 -4.73 2.28
CA LEU A 150 14.84 -5.09 2.67
C LEU A 150 15.85 -4.67 1.59
N GLY A 151 16.82 -3.87 1.99
CA GLY A 151 17.90 -3.40 1.11
C GLY A 151 17.71 -1.98 0.57
N LEU A 152 16.53 -1.38 0.62
CA LEU A 152 16.33 0.03 0.25
C LEU A 152 17.06 0.99 1.22
N GLU A 153 17.33 0.56 2.44
CA GLU A 153 18.11 1.32 3.44
C GLU A 153 19.51 1.70 2.94
N SER A 154 20.08 0.94 1.98
CA SER A 154 21.39 1.24 1.40
C SER A 154 21.41 2.40 0.41
N VAL A 155 20.23 2.92 0.04
CA VAL A 155 20.08 4.03 -0.93
C VAL A 155 20.02 5.39 -0.23
N VAL A 156 19.90 5.42 1.10
CA VAL A 156 19.81 6.67 1.87
C VAL A 156 21.10 7.47 1.73
N ILE A 157 21.00 8.72 1.24
CA ILE A 157 22.12 9.63 1.06
C ILE A 157 21.84 10.90 1.88
N GLY A 158 22.76 11.26 2.76
CA GLY A 158 22.68 12.48 3.57
C GLY A 158 21.98 12.31 4.91
N ASP A 159 21.08 13.24 5.26
CA ASP A 159 20.30 13.18 6.50
C ASP A 159 19.11 12.23 6.34
N ASP A 160 19.08 11.17 7.13
CA ASP A 160 18.05 10.13 7.08
C ASP A 160 16.65 10.71 7.21
N TYR A 161 16.45 11.68 8.14
CA TYR A 161 15.13 12.25 8.36
C TYR A 161 14.63 13.05 7.15
N LEU A 162 15.50 13.88 6.56
CA LEU A 162 15.15 14.65 5.38
C LEU A 162 14.88 13.72 4.18
N PHE A 163 15.74 12.72 4.00
CA PHE A 163 15.58 11.75 2.93
C PHE A 163 14.23 11.01 3.01
N TYR A 164 13.88 10.43 4.18
CA TYR A 164 12.61 9.70 4.33
C TYR A 164 11.40 10.62 4.25
N ARG A 165 11.50 11.84 4.75
CA ARG A 165 10.43 12.82 4.64
C ARG A 165 10.15 13.18 3.18
N ASP A 166 11.19 13.53 2.44
CA ASP A 166 11.04 14.02 1.08
C ASP A 166 10.62 12.88 0.14
N ALA A 167 11.19 11.70 0.30
CA ALA A 167 10.79 10.50 -0.44
C ALA A 167 9.30 10.15 -0.17
N TYR A 168 8.85 10.20 1.10
CA TYR A 168 7.45 9.95 1.44
C TYR A 168 6.51 10.98 0.81
N LEU A 169 6.84 12.27 0.93
CA LEU A 169 5.98 13.34 0.42
C LEU A 169 5.87 13.30 -1.12
N GLN A 170 6.98 13.03 -1.82
CA GLN A 170 7.00 12.90 -3.28
C GLN A 170 6.23 11.66 -3.74
N SER A 171 6.48 10.49 -3.12
CA SER A 171 5.70 9.29 -3.43
C SER A 171 4.21 9.51 -3.22
N ARG A 172 3.86 10.18 -2.11
CA ARG A 172 2.46 10.42 -1.77
C ARG A 172 1.78 11.40 -2.71
N GLU A 173 2.50 12.40 -3.21
CA GLU A 173 1.99 13.31 -4.24
C GLU A 173 1.78 12.57 -5.57
N PHE A 174 2.73 11.74 -5.96
CA PHE A 174 2.62 10.88 -7.14
C PHE A 174 1.41 9.93 -7.07
N ASP A 175 1.14 9.32 -5.91
CA ASP A 175 -0.02 8.46 -5.69
C ASP A 175 -1.34 9.24 -5.83
N ILE A 176 -1.42 10.46 -5.26
CA ILE A 176 -2.60 11.33 -5.35
C ILE A 176 -2.90 11.78 -6.79
N LEU A 177 -1.86 11.91 -7.60
CA LEU A 177 -1.95 12.31 -9.01
C LEU A 177 -2.08 11.09 -9.96
N ASP A 178 -2.34 9.90 -9.44
CA ASP A 178 -2.48 8.66 -10.25
C ASP A 178 -1.23 8.35 -11.10
N GLY A 179 -0.05 8.69 -10.61
CA GLY A 179 1.19 8.48 -11.34
C GLY A 179 1.55 9.62 -12.31
N GLU A 180 0.76 10.67 -12.38
CA GLU A 180 1.12 11.86 -13.16
C GLU A 180 2.17 12.70 -12.39
N VAL A 181 3.18 13.19 -13.10
CA VAL A 181 4.17 14.09 -12.51
C VAL A 181 3.57 15.49 -12.45
N SER A 182 3.69 16.18 -11.30
CA SER A 182 3.21 17.56 -11.20
C SER A 182 3.94 18.48 -12.19
N GLU A 183 3.22 19.41 -12.81
CA GLU A 183 3.75 20.34 -13.82
C GLU A 183 4.96 21.17 -13.32
N GLU A 184 5.17 21.26 -12.00
CA GLU A 184 6.34 21.93 -11.43
C GLU A 184 7.69 21.24 -11.76
N PHE A 185 7.69 19.95 -12.14
CA PHE A 185 8.90 19.23 -12.54
C PHE A 185 9.21 19.37 -14.03
N ASP A 186 8.22 19.64 -14.89
CA ASP A 186 8.43 19.81 -16.34
C ASP A 186 9.18 21.11 -16.69
N GLU A 187 9.18 22.13 -15.81
CA GLU A 187 9.92 23.39 -16.05
C GLU A 187 11.45 23.24 -15.99
N PHE A 188 12.00 22.14 -15.49
CA PHE A 188 13.45 21.93 -15.41
C PHE A 188 14.04 21.25 -16.62
N ASP A 189 13.26 20.61 -17.49
CA ASP A 189 13.75 19.94 -18.70
C ASP A 189 13.87 20.90 -19.92
N ASP A 190 13.38 22.13 -19.83
CA ASP A 190 13.44 23.13 -20.92
C ASP A 190 14.76 23.98 -20.93
N PHE A 191 15.80 23.56 -20.20
CA PHE A 191 17.09 24.25 -20.17
C PHE A 191 18.21 23.43 -20.87
N ASP A 192 17.98 23.00 -22.11
CA ASP A 192 19.04 22.58 -23.06
C ASP A 192 19.20 23.56 -24.24
#